data_9924f060a72d79f37abde72c922f11ca
#
_entry.id   9924f060a72d79f37abde72c922f11ca
#
_cell.length_a   1.000
_cell.length_b   1.000
_cell.length_c   1.000
_cell.angle_alpha   90.00
_cell.angle_beta   90.00
_cell.angle_gamma   90.00
#
_symmetry.space_group_name_H-M   'P 1'
#
loop_
_entity.id
_entity.type
_entity.pdbx_description
1 polymer ?
#
loop_
_entity_poly.entity_id
_entity_poly.type
_entity_poly.pdbx_seq_one_letter_code
_entity_poly.pdbx_strand_id
1 'polypeptide(L)'
;SWELWQFVWVEYPVIYYLFSITTISYLWYKLLTKIIQKQKQQSDSFFSNISFFIIGFLLIGTFIRGGWQQRPIDWGHAMFSDNPFANQTALNPIFNLGRSIIQLNSEKNIAKLVKYMDDNSALLITQKAIKNPREIFTDSSSFKREIIKSQAIKPNIVLVVLESFLGKYCGSTNSGGIDVTPNLNRMADNGINCTRTIASGKRSAYGLSTILCSWPPLPGFPLISQVESQQDVETIASLLKDIGYSTWFMYGGDADFDNMKGFVLANGFDHLIEQNDFPKNTPGTMWGVFDEYLFDYAESIFDTSQVPVLLTMFTTTNHQPWKIPKKMEKVIPHFLSKNKRIQKVMRTMAYTDYIIGEFIERNRSEVWFQNTIFVFISDHGINEYSGMYEDPRNAHIPFIIYSPAIITKSKRINEVTSQIDVVPTLLHLIGYTKPFELLGTNILSDDYKGVACRIVNDHCMWFEGDYLYTETFNQNTALFQYSGLYDYPYSPVPEISESYKSIQANFHAYLQSAYFQFKK
;
A
#
# COMPACT_ATOMS: atom_id res chain seq x y z
N SER A 1 12.95 -5.65 21.54
CA SER A 1 11.95 -6.63 22.03
C SER A 1 12.26 -8.01 21.47
N TRP A 2 11.86 -9.08 22.16
CA TRP A 2 12.02 -10.46 21.70
C TRP A 2 11.31 -10.71 20.36
N GLU A 3 10.22 -10.03 20.12
CA GLU A 3 9.42 -10.06 18.88
C GLU A 3 10.20 -9.60 17.66
N LEU A 4 11.05 -8.57 17.80
CA LEU A 4 11.93 -8.10 16.75
C LEU A 4 12.92 -9.18 16.28
N TRP A 5 13.49 -9.90 17.25
CA TRP A 5 14.42 -11.00 16.94
C TRP A 5 13.72 -12.16 16.21
N GLN A 6 12.52 -12.53 16.64
CA GLN A 6 11.73 -13.55 15.95
C GLN A 6 11.38 -13.14 14.51
N PHE A 7 10.99 -11.87 14.29
CA PHE A 7 10.74 -11.34 12.96
C PHE A 7 11.97 -11.43 12.06
N VAL A 8 13.12 -10.93 12.54
CA VAL A 8 14.38 -10.92 11.76
C VAL A 8 14.81 -12.34 11.36
N TRP A 9 14.69 -13.32 12.27
CA TRP A 9 15.06 -14.70 11.97
C TRP A 9 14.12 -15.42 11.01
N VAL A 10 12.86 -15.03 10.93
CA VAL A 10 11.85 -15.68 10.10
C VAL A 10 11.83 -15.09 8.67
N GLU A 11 12.02 -13.77 8.57
CA GLU A 11 11.83 -13.05 7.30
C GLU A 11 13.15 -12.82 6.52
N TYR A 12 14.31 -12.88 7.21
CA TYR A 12 15.60 -12.59 6.56
C TYR A 12 16.58 -13.76 6.70
N PRO A 13 17.40 -14.01 5.68
CA PRO A 13 18.44 -15.04 5.73
C PRO A 13 19.64 -14.59 6.58
N VAL A 14 19.40 -14.42 7.90
CA VAL A 14 20.33 -13.83 8.88
C VAL A 14 21.72 -14.47 8.83
N ILE A 15 21.78 -15.80 8.64
CA ILE A 15 23.04 -16.55 8.59
C ILE A 15 23.92 -16.07 7.42
N TYR A 16 23.32 -15.84 6.24
CA TYR A 16 24.07 -15.34 5.07
C TYR A 16 24.57 -13.91 5.28
N TYR A 17 23.78 -13.05 5.92
CA TYR A 17 24.21 -11.69 6.26
C TYR A 17 25.35 -11.70 7.28
N LEU A 18 25.26 -12.49 8.34
CA LEU A 18 26.32 -12.63 9.33
C LEU A 18 27.61 -13.17 8.71
N PHE A 19 27.50 -14.19 7.83
CA PHE A 19 28.65 -14.73 7.13
C PHE A 19 29.30 -13.68 6.21
N SER A 20 28.53 -12.95 5.44
CA SER A 20 29.00 -11.88 4.54
C SER A 20 29.70 -10.77 5.32
N ILE A 21 29.08 -10.28 6.41
CA ILE A 21 29.66 -9.25 7.27
C ILE A 21 30.98 -9.74 7.88
N THR A 22 31.02 -10.96 8.38
CA THR A 22 32.23 -11.54 8.97
C THR A 22 33.35 -11.66 7.94
N THR A 23 33.02 -12.11 6.73
CA THR A 23 33.99 -12.25 5.63
C THR A 23 34.55 -10.89 5.20
N ILE A 24 33.68 -9.89 5.00
CA ILE A 24 34.10 -8.53 4.64
C ILE A 24 34.96 -7.91 5.74
N SER A 25 34.55 -8.06 6.99
CA SER A 25 35.32 -7.58 8.14
C SER A 25 36.71 -8.24 8.25
N TYR A 26 36.81 -9.53 7.97
CA TYR A 26 38.08 -10.26 7.93
C TYR A 26 38.99 -9.78 6.79
N LEU A 27 38.43 -9.59 5.60
CA LEU A 27 39.16 -9.06 4.46
C LEU A 27 39.67 -7.64 4.72
N TRP A 28 38.82 -6.80 5.31
CA TRP A 28 39.16 -5.45 5.73
C TRP A 28 40.24 -5.41 6.82
N TYR A 29 40.14 -6.28 7.81
CA TYR A 29 41.18 -6.46 8.82
C TYR A 29 42.54 -6.83 8.18
N LYS A 30 42.57 -7.80 7.26
CA LYS A 30 43.79 -8.17 6.53
C LYS A 30 44.36 -7.01 5.71
N LEU A 31 43.52 -6.23 5.07
CA LEU A 31 43.93 -5.06 4.30
C LEU A 31 44.56 -4.01 5.22
N LEU A 32 43.90 -3.69 6.32
CA LEU A 32 44.40 -2.71 7.30
C LEU A 32 45.71 -3.17 7.96
N THR A 33 45.81 -4.43 8.35
CA THR A 33 47.06 -4.95 8.94
C THR A 33 48.23 -4.89 7.94
N LYS A 34 47.98 -5.10 6.64
CA LYS A 34 49.01 -4.91 5.59
C LYS A 34 49.45 -3.45 5.46
N ILE A 35 48.54 -2.52 5.62
CA ILE A 35 48.83 -1.07 5.52
C ILE A 35 49.60 -0.60 6.76
N ILE A 36 49.20 -1.05 7.95
CA ILE A 36 49.76 -0.65 9.24
C ILE A 36 51.12 -1.28 9.51
N GLN A 37 51.39 -2.51 9.03
CA GLN A 37 52.69 -3.17 9.14
C GLN A 37 53.85 -2.45 8.46
N LYS A 38 53.55 -1.45 7.59
CA LYS A 38 54.56 -0.56 7.01
C LYS A 38 55.04 0.57 7.94
N GLN A 39 54.37 0.82 9.09
CA GLN A 39 54.83 1.77 10.09
C GLN A 39 55.40 1.02 11.26
N LYS A 40 56.71 1.22 11.55
CA LYS A 40 57.34 0.74 12.76
C LYS A 40 56.60 1.25 14.00
N GLN A 41 55.94 0.36 14.75
CA GLN A 41 55.21 0.73 15.93
C GLN A 41 55.62 -0.01 17.19
N GLN A 42 55.52 0.70 18.30
CA GLN A 42 55.57 0.15 19.68
C GLN A 42 54.52 -0.97 19.81
N SER A 43 54.88 -2.01 20.55
CA SER A 43 54.06 -3.21 20.72
C SER A 43 52.84 -2.92 21.61
N ASP A 44 51.71 -2.59 21.01
CA ASP A 44 50.43 -2.64 21.74
C ASP A 44 49.99 -4.09 21.96
N SER A 45 49.40 -4.35 23.11
CA SER A 45 48.87 -5.68 23.43
C SER A 45 47.81 -6.09 22.38
N PHE A 46 47.87 -7.35 21.95
CA PHE A 46 46.89 -7.95 21.04
C PHE A 46 45.44 -7.72 21.51
N PHE A 47 45.19 -7.80 22.80
CA PHE A 47 43.87 -7.53 23.39
C PHE A 47 43.44 -6.06 23.26
N SER A 48 44.37 -5.10 23.37
CA SER A 48 44.10 -3.68 23.19
C SER A 48 43.66 -3.39 21.73
N ASN A 49 44.36 -3.98 20.77
CA ASN A 49 44.04 -3.79 19.36
C ASN A 49 42.67 -4.41 18.97
N ILE A 50 42.33 -5.59 19.51
CA ILE A 50 41.01 -6.21 19.33
C ILE A 50 39.91 -5.34 19.94
N SER A 51 40.14 -4.89 21.19
CA SER A 51 39.16 -4.04 21.88
C SER A 51 38.89 -2.75 21.11
N PHE A 52 39.95 -2.10 20.61
CA PHE A 52 39.83 -0.88 19.81
C PHE A 52 39.07 -1.12 18.49
N PHE A 53 39.34 -2.27 17.83
CA PHE A 53 38.65 -2.65 16.63
C PHE A 53 37.14 -2.93 16.89
N ILE A 54 36.81 -3.67 17.93
CA ILE A 54 35.42 -3.96 18.32
C ILE A 54 34.67 -2.66 18.69
N ILE A 55 35.27 -1.80 19.48
CA ILE A 55 34.67 -0.51 19.85
C ILE A 55 34.46 0.36 18.61
N GLY A 56 35.48 0.47 17.75
CA GLY A 56 35.39 1.21 16.50
C GLY A 56 34.29 0.68 15.58
N PHE A 57 34.19 -0.64 15.44
CA PHE A 57 33.15 -1.29 14.64
C PHE A 57 31.74 -1.02 15.21
N LEU A 58 31.57 -1.12 16.54
CA LEU A 58 30.30 -0.83 17.19
C LEU A 58 29.92 0.65 17.05
N LEU A 59 30.88 1.57 17.19
CA LEU A 59 30.65 3.00 16.98
C LEU A 59 30.25 3.28 15.53
N ILE A 60 30.99 2.77 14.55
CA ILE A 60 30.66 2.93 13.13
C ILE A 60 29.28 2.36 12.84
N GLY A 61 28.97 1.16 13.33
CA GLY A 61 27.65 0.55 13.21
C GLY A 61 26.53 1.42 13.79
N THR A 62 26.77 2.02 14.97
CA THR A 62 25.83 2.93 15.62
C THR A 62 25.65 4.21 14.80
N PHE A 63 26.72 4.79 14.25
CA PHE A 63 26.64 5.99 13.42
C PHE A 63 25.93 5.72 12.09
N ILE A 64 26.20 4.58 11.43
CA ILE A 64 25.50 4.18 10.18
C ILE A 64 24.02 3.95 10.46
N ARG A 65 23.70 3.35 11.60
CA ARG A 65 22.31 3.12 12.03
C ARG A 65 21.58 4.42 12.38
N GLY A 66 22.31 5.47 12.74
CA GLY A 66 21.77 6.77 13.14
C GLY A 66 21.30 6.85 14.60
N GLY A 67 21.57 5.84 15.43
CA GLY A 67 21.23 5.82 16.87
C GLY A 67 20.70 4.48 17.38
N TRP A 68 20.07 4.50 18.56
CA TRP A 68 19.57 3.31 19.27
C TRP A 68 18.03 3.16 19.20
N GLN A 69 17.35 3.97 18.36
CA GLN A 69 15.93 3.87 18.12
C GLN A 69 15.56 2.48 17.53
N GLN A 70 14.30 2.13 17.57
CA GLN A 70 13.81 0.80 17.16
C GLN A 70 14.15 0.47 15.69
N ARG A 71 14.11 1.46 14.81
CA ARG A 71 14.43 1.33 13.37
C ARG A 71 15.65 2.16 13.00
N PRO A 72 16.50 1.72 12.04
CA PRO A 72 17.57 2.56 11.51
C PRO A 72 17.02 3.85 10.91
N ILE A 73 17.80 4.93 10.96
CA ILE A 73 17.48 6.13 10.22
C ILE A 73 17.57 5.82 8.71
N ASP A 74 16.54 6.24 8.00
CA ASP A 74 16.53 6.25 6.53
C ASP A 74 16.23 7.65 6.01
N TRP A 75 16.09 7.82 4.71
CA TRP A 75 15.86 9.11 4.10
C TRP A 75 14.48 9.69 4.42
N GLY A 76 13.49 8.86 4.73
CA GLY A 76 12.14 9.29 5.14
C GLY A 76 12.15 10.18 6.39
N HIS A 77 13.07 9.93 7.33
CA HIS A 77 13.22 10.75 8.53
C HIS A 77 13.63 12.21 8.26
N ALA A 78 14.12 12.51 7.05
CA ALA A 78 14.38 13.88 6.64
C ALA A 78 13.11 14.62 6.19
N MET A 79 12.01 13.90 5.98
CA MET A 79 10.71 14.44 5.56
C MET A 79 9.87 14.80 6.79
N PHE A 80 10.19 15.91 7.44
CA PHE A 80 9.60 16.32 8.72
C PHE A 80 8.61 17.49 8.60
N SER A 81 8.43 18.04 7.41
CA SER A 81 7.67 19.27 7.15
C SER A 81 6.94 19.15 5.80
N ASP A 82 5.91 19.96 5.62
CA ASP A 82 5.23 20.21 4.35
C ASP A 82 6.07 21.07 3.36
N ASN A 83 7.19 21.61 3.84
CA ASN A 83 8.11 22.40 3.01
C ASN A 83 9.18 21.51 2.37
N PRO A 84 9.14 21.27 1.04
CA PRO A 84 10.12 20.42 0.34
C PRO A 84 11.56 20.90 0.47
N PHE A 85 11.78 22.21 0.50
CA PHE A 85 13.12 22.78 0.66
C PHE A 85 13.71 22.46 2.05
N ALA A 86 12.92 22.60 3.11
CA ALA A 86 13.34 22.23 4.46
C ALA A 86 13.71 20.74 4.53
N ASN A 87 12.90 19.87 3.95
CA ASN A 87 13.13 18.43 3.89
C ASN A 87 14.42 18.10 3.12
N GLN A 88 14.68 18.75 1.98
CA GLN A 88 15.91 18.55 1.21
C GLN A 88 17.17 18.96 1.96
N THR A 89 17.12 20.01 2.79
CA THR A 89 18.28 20.46 3.59
C THR A 89 18.62 19.50 4.73
N ALA A 90 17.69 18.66 5.18
CA ALA A 90 17.93 17.65 6.20
C ALA A 90 18.60 16.37 5.65
N LEU A 91 18.58 16.14 4.34
CA LEU A 91 19.19 14.99 3.70
C LEU A 91 20.72 15.07 3.73
N ASN A 92 21.39 13.95 4.04
CA ASN A 92 22.82 13.83 3.87
C ASN A 92 23.19 13.85 2.37
N PRO A 93 23.95 14.84 1.87
CA PRO A 93 24.21 15.00 0.44
C PRO A 93 24.93 13.81 -0.19
N ILE A 94 25.89 13.20 0.53
CA ILE A 94 26.67 12.05 0.01
C ILE A 94 25.78 10.81 -0.10
N PHE A 95 24.99 10.55 0.93
CA PHE A 95 24.04 9.45 0.92
C PHE A 95 23.00 9.63 -0.19
N ASN A 96 22.45 10.82 -0.32
CA ASN A 96 21.44 11.14 -1.34
C ASN A 96 22.01 11.02 -2.76
N LEU A 97 23.24 11.50 -2.99
CA LEU A 97 23.92 11.31 -4.28
C LEU A 97 24.10 9.83 -4.64
N GLY A 98 24.57 9.02 -3.69
CA GLY A 98 24.73 7.58 -3.90
C GLY A 98 23.40 6.89 -4.23
N ARG A 99 22.34 7.23 -3.50
CA ARG A 99 20.98 6.74 -3.75
C ARG A 99 20.47 7.16 -5.13
N SER A 100 20.62 8.43 -5.50
CA SER A 100 20.19 8.95 -6.80
C SER A 100 20.89 8.26 -7.97
N ILE A 101 22.18 7.95 -7.86
CA ILE A 101 22.90 7.21 -8.89
C ILE A 101 22.33 5.79 -9.06
N ILE A 102 22.05 5.09 -7.95
CA ILE A 102 21.45 3.75 -7.98
C ILE A 102 20.05 3.82 -8.61
N GLN A 103 19.24 4.78 -8.20
CA GLN A 103 17.89 4.98 -8.72
C GLN A 103 17.89 5.27 -10.22
N LEU A 104 18.69 6.23 -10.69
CA LEU A 104 18.81 6.57 -12.12
C LEU A 104 19.24 5.39 -13.00
N ASN A 105 20.15 4.54 -12.50
CA ASN A 105 20.56 3.34 -13.24
C ASN A 105 19.43 2.31 -13.31
N SER A 106 18.70 2.13 -12.21
CA SER A 106 17.52 1.27 -12.16
C SER A 106 16.44 1.75 -13.12
N GLU A 107 16.11 3.03 -13.10
CA GLU A 107 15.09 3.66 -13.94
C GLU A 107 15.39 3.56 -15.44
N LYS A 108 16.65 3.77 -15.85
CA LYS A 108 17.06 3.59 -17.26
C LYS A 108 16.83 2.15 -17.73
N ASN A 109 17.07 1.17 -16.88
CA ASN A 109 16.83 -0.22 -17.21
C ASN A 109 15.34 -0.53 -17.27
N ILE A 110 14.56 -0.03 -16.31
CA ILE A 110 13.10 -0.20 -16.25
C ILE A 110 12.44 0.45 -17.47
N ALA A 111 12.82 1.69 -17.82
CA ALA A 111 12.27 2.37 -18.99
C ALA A 111 12.44 1.57 -20.29
N LYS A 112 13.57 0.85 -20.44
CA LYS A 112 13.78 -0.06 -21.58
C LYS A 112 12.90 -1.31 -21.49
N LEU A 113 12.70 -1.85 -20.28
CA LEU A 113 11.91 -3.06 -20.06
C LEU A 113 10.42 -2.83 -20.32
N VAL A 114 9.91 -1.63 -19.99
CA VAL A 114 8.47 -1.29 -20.16
C VAL A 114 8.15 -0.59 -21.47
N LYS A 115 9.11 -0.49 -22.40
CA LYS A 115 8.90 0.08 -23.73
C LYS A 115 8.46 -0.99 -24.71
N TYR A 116 7.17 -1.21 -24.83
CA TYR A 116 6.58 -2.28 -25.63
C TYR A 116 6.13 -1.82 -27.02
N MET A 117 5.71 -0.56 -27.14
CA MET A 117 5.14 -0.01 -28.37
C MET A 117 5.41 1.50 -28.51
N ASP A 118 4.84 2.13 -29.55
CA ASP A 118 4.82 3.59 -29.67
C ASP A 118 4.03 4.23 -28.53
N ASP A 119 4.54 5.35 -27.97
CA ASP A 119 3.97 5.98 -26.77
C ASP A 119 2.55 6.52 -27.01
N ASN A 120 2.28 7.10 -28.20
CA ASN A 120 0.95 7.58 -28.53
C ASN A 120 -0.04 6.41 -28.64
N SER A 121 0.38 5.30 -29.24
CA SER A 121 -0.43 4.09 -29.36
C SER A 121 -0.75 3.51 -27.98
N ALA A 122 0.25 3.42 -27.09
CA ALA A 122 0.07 2.97 -25.72
C ALA A 122 -0.93 3.87 -24.97
N LEU A 123 -0.76 5.20 -25.07
CA LEU A 123 -1.64 6.16 -24.42
C LEU A 123 -3.10 6.03 -24.92
N LEU A 124 -3.32 5.94 -26.23
CA LEU A 124 -4.67 5.80 -26.81
C LEU A 124 -5.36 4.51 -26.37
N ILE A 125 -4.63 3.39 -26.32
CA ILE A 125 -5.17 2.11 -25.85
C ILE A 125 -5.56 2.25 -24.36
N THR A 126 -4.71 2.85 -23.55
CA THR A 126 -4.97 3.05 -22.12
C THR A 126 -6.12 4.02 -21.88
N GLN A 127 -6.18 5.15 -22.57
CA GLN A 127 -7.31 6.09 -22.49
C GLN A 127 -8.63 5.40 -22.84
N LYS A 128 -8.63 4.53 -23.87
CA LYS A 128 -9.82 3.75 -24.25
C LYS A 128 -10.22 2.75 -23.15
N ALA A 129 -9.24 2.13 -22.47
CA ALA A 129 -9.50 1.17 -21.39
C ALA A 129 -10.10 1.84 -20.14
N ILE A 130 -9.64 3.06 -19.79
CA ILE A 130 -10.12 3.79 -18.61
C ILE A 130 -11.27 4.76 -18.89
N LYS A 131 -11.75 4.81 -20.13
CA LYS A 131 -12.82 5.73 -20.54
C LYS A 131 -14.12 5.43 -19.79
N ASN A 132 -14.72 6.47 -19.21
CA ASN A 132 -16.04 6.42 -18.60
C ASN A 132 -17.02 7.30 -19.42
N PRO A 133 -18.27 6.86 -19.65
CA PRO A 133 -19.26 7.65 -20.41
C PRO A 133 -19.61 9.01 -19.80
N ARG A 134 -19.38 9.17 -18.50
CA ARG A 134 -19.60 10.43 -17.77
C ARG A 134 -18.35 11.29 -17.64
N GLU A 135 -17.28 10.95 -18.33
CA GLU A 135 -16.01 11.68 -18.31
C GLU A 135 -15.58 12.11 -19.70
N ILE A 136 -14.92 13.25 -19.80
CA ILE A 136 -14.22 13.70 -21.00
C ILE A 136 -12.75 13.91 -20.72
N PHE A 137 -11.89 13.47 -21.61
CA PHE A 137 -10.47 13.81 -21.57
C PHE A 137 -10.30 15.27 -21.96
N THR A 138 -9.66 16.06 -21.08
CA THR A 138 -9.37 17.48 -21.30
C THR A 138 -8.03 17.69 -21.99
N ASP A 139 -7.18 16.66 -21.98
CA ASP A 139 -5.89 16.64 -22.65
C ASP A 139 -5.69 15.29 -23.35
N SER A 140 -5.43 15.31 -24.65
CA SER A 140 -5.20 14.09 -25.45
C SER A 140 -3.83 13.45 -25.21
N SER A 141 -2.90 14.17 -24.57
CA SER A 141 -1.51 13.73 -24.30
C SER A 141 -1.30 13.20 -22.89
N SER A 142 -2.37 13.13 -22.08
CA SER A 142 -2.34 12.68 -20.68
C SER A 142 -3.59 11.90 -20.29
N PHE A 143 -3.75 11.57 -19.01
CA PHE A 143 -4.96 10.96 -18.45
C PHE A 143 -5.91 11.99 -17.83
N LYS A 144 -5.65 13.27 -18.05
CA LYS A 144 -6.42 14.36 -17.46
C LYS A 144 -7.83 14.38 -18.02
N ARG A 145 -8.82 14.30 -17.12
CA ARG A 145 -10.24 14.23 -17.47
C ARG A 145 -11.12 14.91 -16.42
N GLU A 146 -12.37 15.15 -16.76
CA GLU A 146 -13.37 15.74 -15.88
C GLU A 146 -14.71 15.00 -15.98
N ILE A 147 -15.49 15.05 -14.88
CA ILE A 147 -16.82 14.45 -14.81
C ILE A 147 -17.85 15.41 -15.40
N ILE A 148 -18.66 14.93 -16.34
CA ILE A 148 -19.69 15.72 -17.01
C ILE A 148 -20.99 15.68 -16.22
N LYS A 149 -21.63 16.84 -16.01
CA LYS A 149 -22.98 16.97 -15.45
C LYS A 149 -23.14 16.28 -14.08
N SER A 150 -22.28 16.60 -13.15
CA SER A 150 -22.38 16.12 -11.78
C SER A 150 -23.06 17.14 -10.87
N GLN A 151 -23.79 16.66 -9.88
CA GLN A 151 -24.27 17.47 -8.76
C GLN A 151 -23.32 17.27 -7.60
N ALA A 152 -22.59 18.32 -7.24
CA ALA A 152 -21.62 18.26 -6.16
C ALA A 152 -22.32 18.16 -4.79
N ILE A 153 -21.88 17.19 -4.00
CA ILE A 153 -22.18 17.06 -2.58
C ILE A 153 -20.87 17.04 -1.79
N LYS A 154 -20.92 17.35 -0.52
CA LYS A 154 -19.73 17.40 0.33
C LYS A 154 -19.92 16.57 1.62
N PRO A 155 -20.08 15.25 1.51
CA PRO A 155 -20.12 14.40 2.69
C PRO A 155 -18.71 14.28 3.30
N ASN A 156 -18.61 13.90 4.55
CA ASN A 156 -17.36 13.38 5.07
C ASN A 156 -16.98 12.07 4.37
N ILE A 157 -15.70 11.78 4.30
CA ILE A 157 -15.17 10.53 3.75
C ILE A 157 -14.24 9.91 4.79
N VAL A 158 -14.55 8.69 5.21
CA VAL A 158 -13.70 7.87 6.07
C VAL A 158 -13.16 6.71 5.23
N LEU A 159 -11.88 6.78 4.89
CA LEU A 159 -11.18 5.74 4.13
C LEU A 159 -10.37 4.88 5.11
N VAL A 160 -10.87 3.70 5.43
CA VAL A 160 -10.20 2.73 6.29
C VAL A 160 -9.39 1.77 5.44
N VAL A 161 -8.07 1.91 5.50
CA VAL A 161 -7.13 0.98 4.88
C VAL A 161 -6.83 -0.13 5.90
N LEU A 162 -7.27 -1.35 5.58
CA LEU A 162 -7.16 -2.52 6.44
C LEU A 162 -5.80 -3.19 6.23
N GLU A 163 -4.99 -3.30 7.28
CA GLU A 163 -3.69 -3.97 7.23
C GLU A 163 -3.84 -5.46 6.92
N SER A 164 -3.31 -5.91 5.78
CA SER A 164 -3.13 -7.33 5.40
C SER A 164 -4.40 -8.20 5.40
N PHE A 165 -5.59 -7.65 5.10
CA PHE A 165 -6.83 -8.43 5.04
C PHE A 165 -6.89 -9.26 3.76
N LEU A 166 -6.90 -10.60 3.89
CA LEU A 166 -7.09 -11.51 2.77
C LEU A 166 -8.58 -11.79 2.55
N GLY A 167 -9.06 -11.60 1.33
CA GLY A 167 -10.45 -11.81 0.94
C GLY A 167 -11.00 -13.21 1.29
N LYS A 168 -10.14 -14.23 1.30
CA LYS A 168 -10.49 -15.58 1.73
C LYS A 168 -11.21 -15.63 3.09
N TYR A 169 -10.90 -14.73 3.99
CA TYR A 169 -11.43 -14.69 5.36
C TYR A 169 -12.52 -13.61 5.55
N CYS A 170 -12.93 -12.95 4.47
CA CYS A 170 -13.99 -11.96 4.46
C CYS A 170 -15.23 -12.54 3.77
N GLY A 171 -16.34 -12.71 4.49
CA GLY A 171 -17.57 -13.26 3.91
C GLY A 171 -18.12 -12.44 2.76
N SER A 172 -17.93 -11.11 2.79
CA SER A 172 -18.33 -10.18 1.74
C SER A 172 -17.73 -10.52 0.36
N THR A 173 -16.54 -11.11 0.29
CA THR A 173 -15.88 -11.48 -0.98
C THR A 173 -16.42 -12.78 -1.60
N ASN A 174 -17.24 -13.52 -0.86
CA ASN A 174 -17.80 -14.82 -1.31
C ASN A 174 -16.75 -15.86 -1.73
N SER A 175 -15.61 -15.87 -1.05
CA SER A 175 -14.46 -16.72 -1.39
C SER A 175 -14.62 -18.19 -0.98
N GLY A 176 -15.68 -18.54 -0.23
CA GLY A 176 -15.91 -19.87 0.33
C GLY A 176 -14.99 -20.25 1.50
N GLY A 177 -14.18 -19.31 1.99
CA GLY A 177 -13.33 -19.49 3.17
C GLY A 177 -14.09 -19.34 4.49
N ILE A 178 -13.33 -19.42 5.61
CA ILE A 178 -13.87 -19.14 6.95
C ILE A 178 -14.10 -17.64 7.07
N ASP A 179 -15.35 -17.25 7.27
CA ASP A 179 -15.70 -15.86 7.50
C ASP A 179 -15.35 -15.40 8.93
N VAL A 180 -14.57 -14.34 9.05
CA VAL A 180 -14.20 -13.77 10.34
C VAL A 180 -14.57 -12.28 10.45
N THR A 181 -15.33 -11.73 9.49
CA THR A 181 -15.63 -10.30 9.34
C THR A 181 -17.14 -9.99 9.27
N PRO A 182 -17.96 -10.40 10.25
CA PRO A 182 -19.41 -10.24 10.20
C PRO A 182 -19.87 -8.78 10.14
N ASN A 183 -19.11 -7.83 10.70
CA ASN A 183 -19.46 -6.40 10.67
C ASN A 183 -19.21 -5.80 9.29
N LEU A 184 -18.08 -6.10 8.66
CA LEU A 184 -17.81 -5.71 7.26
C LEU A 184 -18.84 -6.32 6.31
N ASN A 185 -19.27 -7.56 6.54
CA ASN A 185 -20.32 -8.17 5.74
C ASN A 185 -21.66 -7.42 5.84
N ARG A 186 -22.03 -7.02 7.06
CA ARG A 186 -23.26 -6.22 7.26
C ARG A 186 -23.20 -4.89 6.50
N MET A 187 -22.03 -4.23 6.46
CA MET A 187 -21.85 -3.02 5.66
C MET A 187 -21.86 -3.29 4.17
N ALA A 188 -21.27 -4.40 3.73
CA ALA A 188 -21.29 -4.86 2.34
C ALA A 188 -22.72 -5.15 1.84
N ASP A 189 -23.55 -5.77 2.67
CA ASP A 189 -24.95 -6.07 2.34
C ASP A 189 -25.83 -4.81 2.23
N ASN A 190 -25.44 -3.72 2.92
CA ASN A 190 -26.14 -2.44 2.92
C ASN A 190 -25.41 -1.34 2.14
N GLY A 191 -24.39 -1.68 1.37
CA GLY A 191 -23.54 -0.76 0.64
C GLY A 191 -23.19 -1.24 -0.76
N ILE A 192 -22.04 -0.81 -1.25
CA ILE A 192 -21.43 -1.29 -2.48
C ILE A 192 -20.35 -2.28 -2.09
N ASN A 193 -20.47 -3.50 -2.59
CA ASN A 193 -19.58 -4.62 -2.27
C ASN A 193 -18.86 -5.13 -3.51
N CYS A 194 -17.54 -5.00 -3.57
CA CYS A 194 -16.70 -5.53 -4.63
C CYS A 194 -16.18 -6.93 -4.23
N THR A 195 -16.57 -7.95 -4.97
CA THR A 195 -16.27 -9.34 -4.61
C THR A 195 -14.96 -9.88 -5.20
N ARG A 196 -14.36 -9.16 -6.16
CA ARG A 196 -13.15 -9.59 -6.89
C ARG A 196 -12.10 -8.47 -6.92
N THR A 197 -11.77 -7.92 -5.76
CA THR A 197 -10.77 -6.84 -5.67
C THR A 197 -9.36 -7.41 -5.55
N ILE A 198 -8.46 -6.90 -6.39
CA ILE A 198 -7.06 -7.33 -6.49
C ILE A 198 -6.15 -6.25 -5.93
N ALA A 199 -5.30 -6.62 -4.97
CA ALA A 199 -4.28 -5.76 -4.41
C ALA A 199 -3.09 -5.59 -5.38
N SER A 200 -2.62 -4.37 -5.52
CA SER A 200 -1.58 -3.96 -6.47
C SER A 200 -0.18 -4.50 -6.16
N GLY A 201 0.09 -4.82 -4.89
CA GLY A 201 1.37 -5.37 -4.45
C GLY A 201 1.22 -6.28 -3.23
N LYS A 202 2.34 -6.66 -2.62
CA LYS A 202 2.39 -7.51 -1.42
C LYS A 202 2.85 -6.78 -0.16
N ARG A 203 2.99 -5.46 -0.22
CA ARG A 203 3.43 -4.59 0.89
C ARG A 203 2.58 -3.35 0.94
N SER A 204 2.41 -2.81 2.14
CA SER A 204 1.62 -1.61 2.41
C SER A 204 2.02 -0.40 1.58
N ALA A 205 3.32 -0.23 1.30
CA ALA A 205 3.81 0.86 0.45
C ALA A 205 3.21 0.87 -0.97
N TYR A 206 2.95 -0.30 -1.56
CA TYR A 206 2.27 -0.39 -2.86
C TYR A 206 0.76 -0.15 -2.72
N GLY A 207 0.12 -0.79 -1.74
CA GLY A 207 -1.33 -0.64 -1.54
C GLY A 207 -1.72 0.78 -1.20
N LEU A 208 -1.03 1.41 -0.22
CA LEU A 208 -1.29 2.80 0.18
C LEU A 208 -1.15 3.78 -0.98
N SER A 209 0.00 3.75 -1.69
CA SER A 209 0.19 4.66 -2.81
C SER A 209 -0.86 4.46 -3.90
N THR A 210 -1.21 3.21 -4.21
CA THR A 210 -2.25 2.91 -5.21
C THR A 210 -3.64 3.40 -4.78
N ILE A 211 -4.01 3.18 -3.52
CA ILE A 211 -5.29 3.64 -2.97
C ILE A 211 -5.38 5.16 -2.97
N LEU A 212 -4.31 5.85 -2.56
CA LEU A 212 -4.32 7.30 -2.40
C LEU A 212 -4.19 8.07 -3.71
N CYS A 213 -3.40 7.55 -4.68
CA CYS A 213 -3.12 8.25 -5.94
C CYS A 213 -3.93 7.72 -7.12
N SER A 214 -4.64 6.59 -6.98
CA SER A 214 -5.27 5.92 -8.13
C SER A 214 -4.29 5.67 -9.28
N TRP A 215 -3.05 5.35 -8.95
CA TRP A 215 -1.98 5.02 -9.88
C TRP A 215 -1.54 3.56 -9.69
N PRO A 216 -1.35 2.79 -10.77
CA PRO A 216 -0.97 1.39 -10.65
C PRO A 216 0.44 1.22 -10.06
N PRO A 217 0.80 0.04 -9.57
CA PRO A 217 2.14 -0.24 -9.17
C PRO A 217 3.07 -0.11 -10.39
N LEU A 218 4.20 0.55 -10.19
CA LEU A 218 5.25 0.68 -11.20
C LEU A 218 6.39 -0.28 -10.89
N PRO A 219 7.12 -0.77 -11.90
CA PRO A 219 8.32 -1.56 -11.69
C PRO A 219 9.36 -0.79 -10.88
N GLY A 220 10.07 -1.48 -9.99
CA GLY A 220 11.09 -0.89 -9.14
C GLY A 220 10.58 -0.59 -7.73
N PHE A 221 10.86 0.60 -7.23
CA PHE A 221 10.44 1.00 -5.89
C PHE A 221 8.94 1.36 -5.85
N PRO A 222 8.25 1.12 -4.70
CA PRO A 222 6.90 1.63 -4.50
C PRO A 222 6.84 3.14 -4.73
N LEU A 223 5.73 3.61 -5.28
CA LEU A 223 5.54 5.02 -5.62
C LEU A 223 5.78 5.94 -4.42
N ILE A 224 5.26 5.60 -3.26
CA ILE A 224 5.47 6.32 -1.99
C ILE A 224 6.96 6.50 -1.62
N SER A 225 7.85 5.64 -2.14
CA SER A 225 9.29 5.68 -1.87
C SER A 225 10.11 6.30 -2.99
N GLN A 226 9.48 6.80 -4.07
CA GLN A 226 10.18 7.46 -5.17
C GLN A 226 10.38 8.94 -4.88
N VAL A 227 11.44 9.53 -5.44
CA VAL A 227 11.75 10.95 -5.23
C VAL A 227 10.67 11.83 -5.86
N GLU A 228 10.18 11.45 -7.03
CA GLU A 228 9.15 12.17 -7.78
C GLU A 228 7.82 12.27 -7.03
N SER A 229 7.54 11.33 -6.15
CA SER A 229 6.32 11.31 -5.36
C SER A 229 6.37 12.15 -4.08
N GLN A 230 7.48 12.86 -3.85
CA GLN A 230 7.62 13.72 -2.67
C GLN A 230 7.05 15.12 -2.86
N GLN A 231 6.49 15.41 -4.02
CA GLN A 231 5.80 16.67 -4.31
C GLN A 231 4.91 16.51 -5.55
N ASP A 232 3.79 17.22 -5.56
CA ASP A 232 2.90 17.40 -6.70
C ASP A 232 2.27 16.12 -7.29
N VAL A 233 2.21 15.02 -6.52
CA VAL A 233 1.43 13.84 -6.91
C VAL A 233 -0.03 14.07 -6.55
N GLU A 234 -0.90 13.94 -7.54
CA GLU A 234 -2.33 14.02 -7.32
C GLU A 234 -2.81 12.84 -6.46
N THR A 235 -3.42 13.16 -5.33
CA THR A 235 -3.98 12.20 -4.38
C THR A 235 -5.43 12.53 -4.07
N ILE A 236 -6.15 11.59 -3.45
CA ILE A 236 -7.48 11.89 -2.92
C ILE A 236 -7.46 13.11 -1.99
N ALA A 237 -6.41 13.28 -1.21
CA ALA A 237 -6.28 14.40 -0.27
C ALA A 237 -6.10 15.73 -1.01
N SER A 238 -5.19 15.82 -1.99
CA SER A 238 -4.99 17.05 -2.77
C SER A 238 -6.25 17.45 -3.54
N LEU A 239 -6.93 16.48 -4.17
CA LEU A 239 -8.18 16.72 -4.89
C LEU A 239 -9.30 17.24 -3.99
N LEU A 240 -9.47 16.66 -2.80
CA LEU A 240 -10.53 17.06 -1.87
C LEU A 240 -10.19 18.36 -1.14
N LYS A 241 -8.93 18.59 -0.78
CA LYS A 241 -8.45 19.85 -0.23
C LYS A 241 -8.78 21.02 -1.16
N ASP A 242 -8.61 20.84 -2.45
CA ASP A 242 -8.94 21.82 -3.50
C ASP A 242 -10.40 22.26 -3.54
N ILE A 243 -11.30 21.48 -2.97
CA ILE A 243 -12.73 21.80 -2.85
C ILE A 243 -13.17 22.07 -1.40
N GLY A 244 -12.19 22.26 -0.49
CA GLY A 244 -12.41 22.77 0.86
C GLY A 244 -12.63 21.71 1.93
N TYR A 245 -12.14 20.48 1.74
CA TYR A 245 -12.07 19.49 2.81
C TYR A 245 -10.88 19.75 3.73
N SER A 246 -11.03 19.42 5.01
CA SER A 246 -9.91 19.18 5.92
C SER A 246 -9.44 17.74 5.74
N THR A 247 -8.14 17.52 5.53
CA THR A 247 -7.59 16.23 5.12
C THR A 247 -6.67 15.65 6.19
N TRP A 248 -7.02 14.46 6.69
CA TRP A 248 -6.37 13.78 7.79
C TRP A 248 -5.85 12.42 7.37
N PHE A 249 -4.59 12.13 7.69
CA PHE A 249 -4.03 10.79 7.62
C PHE A 249 -3.73 10.31 9.04
N MET A 250 -4.23 9.15 9.40
CA MET A 250 -4.08 8.57 10.72
C MET A 250 -3.50 7.16 10.63
N TYR A 251 -2.39 6.95 11.30
CA TYR A 251 -1.68 5.67 11.36
C TYR A 251 -1.29 5.36 12.80
N GLY A 252 -1.72 4.21 13.33
CA GLY A 252 -1.38 3.82 14.70
C GLY A 252 0.10 3.53 14.95
N GLY A 253 0.91 3.42 13.91
CA GLY A 253 2.34 3.15 13.94
C GLY A 253 3.20 4.37 13.66
N ASP A 254 4.49 4.11 13.46
CA ASP A 254 5.51 5.10 13.12
C ASP A 254 5.43 5.43 11.62
N ALA A 255 4.99 6.64 11.26
CA ALA A 255 4.77 7.06 9.89
C ALA A 255 6.08 7.35 9.10
N ASP A 256 7.23 7.38 9.74
CA ASP A 256 8.52 7.42 9.05
C ASP A 256 8.80 6.11 8.29
N PHE A 257 8.09 5.02 8.65
CA PHE A 257 8.20 3.75 7.96
C PHE A 257 7.71 3.83 6.51
N ASP A 258 8.52 3.27 5.58
CA ASP A 258 8.27 3.30 4.12
C ASP A 258 8.01 4.73 3.57
N ASN A 259 8.45 5.77 4.30
CA ASN A 259 8.28 7.19 3.93
C ASN A 259 6.81 7.65 3.86
N MET A 260 5.92 7.06 4.63
CA MET A 260 4.50 7.47 4.64
C MET A 260 4.32 8.93 5.04
N LYS A 261 5.03 9.38 6.11
CA LYS A 261 4.99 10.77 6.59
C LYS A 261 5.36 11.78 5.51
N GLY A 262 6.52 11.58 4.87
CA GLY A 262 6.98 12.46 3.80
C GLY A 262 6.02 12.53 2.64
N PHE A 263 5.48 11.37 2.25
CA PHE A 263 4.53 11.27 1.14
C PHE A 263 3.20 11.97 1.43
N VAL A 264 2.57 11.70 2.58
CA VAL A 264 1.24 12.25 2.88
C VAL A 264 1.29 13.75 3.11
N LEU A 265 2.31 14.27 3.82
CA LEU A 265 2.46 15.71 4.06
C LEU A 265 2.76 16.48 2.76
N ALA A 266 3.53 15.90 1.83
CA ALA A 266 3.85 16.53 0.56
C ALA A 266 2.68 16.53 -0.44
N ASN A 267 1.70 15.63 -0.28
CA ASN A 267 0.67 15.38 -1.30
C ASN A 267 -0.78 15.60 -0.78
N GLY A 268 -0.98 16.67 -0.02
CA GLY A 268 -2.30 17.25 0.22
C GLY A 268 -2.96 16.91 1.55
N PHE A 269 -2.35 16.11 2.42
CA PHE A 269 -2.86 15.93 3.78
C PHE A 269 -2.46 17.11 4.68
N ASP A 270 -3.45 17.74 5.34
CA ASP A 270 -3.23 18.85 6.26
C ASP A 270 -2.73 18.38 7.63
N HIS A 271 -3.17 17.18 8.02
CA HIS A 271 -2.94 16.64 9.36
C HIS A 271 -2.46 15.19 9.27
N LEU A 272 -1.46 14.89 10.08
CA LEU A 272 -0.94 13.54 10.29
C LEU A 272 -1.04 13.22 11.79
N ILE A 273 -1.68 12.09 12.12
CA ILE A 273 -1.68 11.49 13.45
C ILE A 273 -0.91 10.18 13.37
N GLU A 274 0.13 10.04 14.17
CA GLU A 274 0.98 8.86 14.21
C GLU A 274 1.17 8.33 15.64
N GLN A 275 1.92 7.26 15.81
CA GLN A 275 2.12 6.59 17.11
C GLN A 275 2.49 7.56 18.25
N ASN A 276 3.28 8.60 17.96
CA ASN A 276 3.76 9.54 18.97
C ASN A 276 2.68 10.54 19.45
N ASP A 277 1.57 10.66 18.74
CA ASP A 277 0.45 11.53 19.12
C ASP A 277 -0.51 10.85 20.13
N PHE A 278 -0.36 9.53 20.30
CA PHE A 278 -1.08 8.80 21.33
C PHE A 278 -0.35 8.87 22.69
N PRO A 279 -1.07 8.77 23.81
CA PRO A 279 -0.45 8.74 25.14
C PRO A 279 0.66 7.66 25.23
N LYS A 280 1.78 7.98 25.88
CA LYS A 280 3.00 7.12 25.92
C LYS A 280 2.78 5.66 26.32
N ASN A 281 1.73 5.36 27.09
CA ASN A 281 1.42 4.02 27.58
C ASN A 281 0.23 3.38 26.85
N THR A 282 -0.18 3.92 25.72
CA THR A 282 -1.27 3.33 24.93
C THR A 282 -0.88 1.92 24.50
N PRO A 283 -1.70 0.91 24.81
CA PRO A 283 -1.40 -0.47 24.47
C PRO A 283 -1.32 -0.71 22.96
N GLY A 284 -0.37 -1.56 22.57
CA GLY A 284 -0.14 -1.87 21.17
C GLY A 284 0.85 -3.01 20.96
N THR A 285 1.36 -3.11 19.75
CA THR A 285 2.46 -4.00 19.37
C THR A 285 3.72 -3.19 19.02
N MET A 286 4.75 -3.84 18.53
CA MET A 286 5.92 -3.14 17.97
C MET A 286 5.61 -2.29 16.73
N TRP A 287 4.44 -2.48 16.12
CA TRP A 287 4.04 -1.78 14.90
C TRP A 287 3.16 -0.55 15.17
N GLY A 288 2.68 -0.40 16.38
CA GLY A 288 1.86 0.74 16.77
C GLY A 288 0.80 0.40 17.81
N VAL A 289 -0.09 1.33 18.08
CA VAL A 289 -1.23 1.17 18.97
C VAL A 289 -2.25 0.20 18.37
N PHE A 290 -3.05 -0.47 19.23
CA PHE A 290 -4.16 -1.29 18.73
C PHE A 290 -5.23 -0.44 18.06
N ASP A 291 -5.92 -1.01 17.07
CA ASP A 291 -6.88 -0.31 16.23
C ASP A 291 -7.99 0.39 17.02
N GLU A 292 -8.40 -0.12 18.20
CA GLU A 292 -9.41 0.54 19.04
C GLU A 292 -9.05 2.00 19.36
N TYR A 293 -7.78 2.28 19.65
CA TYR A 293 -7.33 3.65 19.97
C TYR A 293 -7.33 4.56 18.75
N LEU A 294 -7.10 3.99 17.56
CA LEU A 294 -7.19 4.70 16.30
C LEU A 294 -8.64 5.17 16.04
N PHE A 295 -9.60 4.26 16.22
CA PHE A 295 -11.03 4.58 16.04
C PHE A 295 -11.58 5.49 17.12
N ASP A 296 -11.13 5.38 18.37
CA ASP A 296 -11.51 6.30 19.45
C ASP A 296 -11.01 7.74 19.18
N TYR A 297 -9.80 7.89 18.61
CA TYR A 297 -9.28 9.20 18.23
C TYR A 297 -10.07 9.82 17.07
N ALA A 298 -10.49 9.01 16.11
CA ALA A 298 -11.23 9.47 14.92
C ALA A 298 -12.50 10.24 15.25
N GLU A 299 -13.22 9.88 16.31
CA GLU A 299 -14.45 10.56 16.73
C GLU A 299 -14.23 12.05 17.03
N SER A 300 -13.13 12.36 17.73
CA SER A 300 -12.80 13.74 18.12
C SER A 300 -12.58 14.69 16.94
N ILE A 301 -12.19 14.15 15.78
CA ILE A 301 -11.98 14.94 14.55
C ILE A 301 -13.33 15.46 14.02
N PHE A 302 -14.33 14.59 13.99
CA PHE A 302 -15.66 14.95 13.48
C PHE A 302 -16.41 15.88 14.41
N ASP A 303 -16.26 15.73 15.73
CA ASP A 303 -16.91 16.57 16.73
C ASP A 303 -16.44 18.03 16.68
N THR A 304 -15.23 18.26 16.20
CA THR A 304 -14.61 19.60 16.18
C THR A 304 -14.61 20.27 14.80
N SER A 305 -14.79 19.51 13.72
CA SER A 305 -14.69 20.05 12.37
C SER A 305 -15.92 20.85 11.95
N GLN A 306 -15.66 22.02 11.32
CA GLN A 306 -16.69 22.88 10.72
C GLN A 306 -16.76 22.74 9.19
N VAL A 307 -15.90 21.94 8.60
CA VAL A 307 -15.80 21.67 7.16
C VAL A 307 -15.86 20.18 6.91
N PRO A 308 -16.20 19.75 5.69
CA PRO A 308 -16.14 18.32 5.35
C PRO A 308 -14.76 17.74 5.59
N VAL A 309 -14.69 16.52 6.09
CA VAL A 309 -13.45 15.84 6.47
C VAL A 309 -13.19 14.68 5.51
N LEU A 310 -11.96 14.60 5.00
CA LEU A 310 -11.37 13.35 4.54
C LEU A 310 -10.52 12.79 5.69
N LEU A 311 -10.91 11.65 6.24
CA LEU A 311 -10.12 10.91 7.21
C LEU A 311 -9.65 9.60 6.60
N THR A 312 -8.36 9.47 6.30
CA THR A 312 -7.74 8.21 5.92
C THR A 312 -7.13 7.55 7.15
N MET A 313 -7.59 6.36 7.50
CA MET A 313 -7.13 5.58 8.64
C MET A 313 -6.43 4.31 8.15
N PHE A 314 -5.21 4.07 8.62
CA PHE A 314 -4.49 2.84 8.31
C PHE A 314 -4.33 2.01 9.60
N THR A 315 -4.95 0.81 9.62
CA THR A 315 -4.94 -0.09 10.78
C THR A 315 -3.59 -0.79 10.94
N THR A 316 -3.29 -1.30 12.15
CA THR A 316 -1.98 -1.90 12.47
C THR A 316 -2.07 -3.28 13.09
N THR A 317 -3.21 -3.65 13.70
CA THR A 317 -3.28 -4.82 14.58
C THR A 317 -3.10 -6.14 13.85
N ASN A 318 -3.51 -6.23 12.57
CA ASN A 318 -3.35 -7.46 11.78
C ASN A 318 -1.93 -7.66 11.23
N HIS A 319 -0.96 -6.89 11.69
CA HIS A 319 0.46 -7.12 11.41
C HIS A 319 1.07 -8.17 12.34
N GLN A 320 2.12 -8.87 11.89
CA GLN A 320 2.90 -9.79 12.73
C GLN A 320 3.42 -9.05 13.99
N PRO A 321 3.33 -9.58 15.20
CA PRO A 321 3.13 -11.00 15.57
C PRO A 321 1.66 -11.44 15.75
N TRP A 322 0.69 -10.72 15.20
CA TRP A 322 -0.76 -11.01 15.25
C TRP A 322 -1.25 -11.19 16.69
N LYS A 323 -1.20 -10.12 17.45
CA LYS A 323 -1.68 -10.06 18.84
C LYS A 323 -2.89 -9.17 18.93
N ILE A 324 -3.85 -9.55 19.75
CA ILE A 324 -4.98 -8.72 20.16
C ILE A 324 -4.80 -8.27 21.63
N PRO A 325 -5.48 -7.19 22.06
CA PRO A 325 -5.46 -6.78 23.47
C PRO A 325 -5.93 -7.90 24.40
N LYS A 326 -5.29 -8.07 25.55
CA LYS A 326 -5.65 -9.12 26.54
C LYS A 326 -7.14 -9.08 26.94
N LYS A 327 -7.73 -7.87 27.06
CA LYS A 327 -9.14 -7.69 27.38
C LYS A 327 -10.07 -8.28 26.32
N MET A 328 -9.61 -8.40 25.06
CA MET A 328 -10.37 -8.89 23.93
C MET A 328 -10.24 -10.42 23.71
N GLU A 329 -9.35 -11.09 24.45
CA GLU A 329 -9.11 -12.53 24.26
C GLU A 329 -10.33 -13.40 24.50
N LYS A 330 -11.27 -12.96 25.36
CA LYS A 330 -12.53 -13.67 25.64
C LYS A 330 -13.67 -13.22 24.72
N VAL A 331 -13.56 -12.07 24.08
CA VAL A 331 -14.57 -11.49 23.19
C VAL A 331 -14.40 -12.01 21.77
N ILE A 332 -13.16 -12.01 21.29
CA ILE A 332 -12.85 -12.43 19.91
C ILE A 332 -12.75 -13.95 19.85
N PRO A 333 -13.52 -14.61 18.97
CA PRO A 333 -13.58 -16.06 18.88
C PRO A 333 -12.24 -16.69 18.47
N HIS A 334 -12.08 -17.95 18.80
CA HIS A 334 -10.98 -18.78 18.30
C HIS A 334 -11.41 -19.49 17.01
N PHE A 335 -10.59 -19.38 15.98
CA PHE A 335 -10.83 -20.04 14.70
C PHE A 335 -9.95 -21.28 14.56
N LEU A 336 -10.48 -22.32 13.94
CA LEU A 336 -9.74 -23.55 13.72
C LEU A 336 -8.97 -23.49 12.40
N SER A 337 -7.69 -23.77 12.45
CA SER A 337 -6.82 -23.98 11.28
C SER A 337 -5.67 -24.90 11.66
N LYS A 338 -5.20 -25.70 10.71
CA LYS A 338 -3.98 -26.50 10.90
C LYS A 338 -2.72 -25.64 11.06
N ASN A 339 -2.77 -24.42 10.52
CA ASN A 339 -1.67 -23.46 10.60
C ASN A 339 -1.89 -22.46 11.75
N LYS A 340 -1.05 -22.52 12.78
CA LYS A 340 -1.13 -21.63 13.96
C LYS A 340 -0.96 -20.14 13.60
N ARG A 341 -0.20 -19.83 12.55
CA ARG A 341 -0.07 -18.46 12.05
C ARG A 341 -1.44 -17.97 11.54
N ILE A 342 -2.11 -18.76 10.74
CA ILE A 342 -3.44 -18.42 10.18
C ILE A 342 -4.49 -18.27 11.28
N GLN A 343 -4.44 -19.08 12.34
CA GLN A 343 -5.33 -18.90 13.50
C GLN A 343 -5.17 -17.51 14.13
N LYS A 344 -3.93 -17.02 14.29
CA LYS A 344 -3.65 -15.68 14.84
C LYS A 344 -4.14 -14.60 13.90
N VAL A 345 -3.87 -14.73 12.60
CA VAL A 345 -4.34 -13.78 11.56
C VAL A 345 -5.85 -13.68 11.58
N MET A 346 -6.58 -14.78 11.56
CA MET A 346 -8.06 -14.76 11.64
C MET A 346 -8.54 -14.04 12.90
N ARG A 347 -7.87 -14.21 14.04
CA ARG A 347 -8.23 -13.52 15.28
C ARG A 347 -7.96 -12.03 15.24
N THR A 348 -6.87 -11.59 14.63
CA THR A 348 -6.58 -10.16 14.50
C THR A 348 -7.50 -9.49 13.47
N MET A 349 -7.83 -10.16 12.37
CA MET A 349 -8.86 -9.68 11.43
C MET A 349 -10.23 -9.54 12.12
N ALA A 350 -10.66 -10.55 12.87
CA ALA A 350 -11.93 -10.52 13.61
C ALA A 350 -11.93 -9.43 14.70
N TYR A 351 -10.80 -9.13 15.31
CA TYR A 351 -10.67 -8.03 16.26
C TYR A 351 -10.86 -6.68 15.58
N THR A 352 -10.16 -6.43 14.47
CA THR A 352 -10.32 -5.17 13.72
C THR A 352 -11.76 -5.02 13.20
N ASP A 353 -12.37 -6.10 12.68
CA ASP A 353 -13.78 -6.10 12.28
C ASP A 353 -14.73 -5.78 13.44
N TYR A 354 -14.48 -6.33 14.63
CA TYR A 354 -15.23 -6.03 15.84
C TYR A 354 -15.15 -4.55 16.20
N ILE A 355 -13.94 -3.97 16.20
CA ILE A 355 -13.72 -2.54 16.52
C ILE A 355 -14.42 -1.64 15.49
N ILE A 356 -14.35 -1.98 14.21
CA ILE A 356 -15.10 -1.28 13.15
C ILE A 356 -16.60 -1.35 13.43
N GLY A 357 -17.13 -2.51 13.81
CA GLY A 357 -18.53 -2.69 14.16
C GLY A 357 -18.97 -1.81 15.33
N GLU A 358 -18.17 -1.78 16.40
CA GLU A 358 -18.42 -0.92 17.58
C GLU A 358 -18.38 0.56 17.21
N PHE A 359 -17.41 1.00 16.40
CA PHE A 359 -17.32 2.37 15.93
C PHE A 359 -18.57 2.79 15.13
N ILE A 360 -19.00 1.96 14.19
CA ILE A 360 -20.19 2.21 13.36
C ILE A 360 -21.47 2.30 14.22
N GLU A 361 -21.66 1.36 15.15
CA GLU A 361 -22.86 1.35 15.99
C GLU A 361 -22.89 2.50 17.01
N ARG A 362 -21.74 2.81 17.63
CA ARG A 362 -21.60 3.88 18.61
C ARG A 362 -21.93 5.25 18.03
N ASN A 363 -21.54 5.48 16.77
CA ASN A 363 -21.69 6.77 16.10
C ASN A 363 -22.95 6.88 15.22
N ARG A 364 -23.79 5.86 15.19
CA ARG A 364 -24.93 5.78 14.27
C ARG A 364 -25.94 6.93 14.41
N SER A 365 -26.08 7.49 15.60
CA SER A 365 -26.97 8.62 15.90
C SER A 365 -26.33 9.99 15.65
N GLU A 366 -25.03 10.05 15.43
CA GLU A 366 -24.32 11.31 15.22
C GLU A 366 -24.69 11.96 13.88
N VAL A 367 -24.80 13.28 13.86
CA VAL A 367 -25.18 14.03 12.65
C VAL A 367 -24.14 13.88 11.56
N TRP A 368 -22.87 13.91 11.92
CA TRP A 368 -21.77 13.72 10.97
C TRP A 368 -21.80 12.33 10.34
N PHE A 369 -22.20 11.29 11.08
CA PHE A 369 -22.25 9.92 10.61
C PHE A 369 -23.22 9.74 9.43
N GLN A 370 -24.40 10.38 9.49
CA GLN A 370 -25.39 10.29 8.42
C GLN A 370 -24.89 10.92 7.12
N ASN A 371 -24.01 11.93 7.20
CA ASN A 371 -23.42 12.59 6.04
C ASN A 371 -21.97 12.09 5.79
N THR A 372 -21.73 10.79 5.92
CA THR A 372 -20.40 10.20 5.76
C THR A 372 -20.43 9.03 4.78
N ILE A 373 -19.43 8.98 3.90
CA ILE A 373 -19.10 7.81 3.08
C ILE A 373 -17.95 7.08 3.75
N PHE A 374 -18.18 5.83 4.14
CA PHE A 374 -17.17 4.92 4.67
C PHE A 374 -16.65 4.01 3.57
N VAL A 375 -15.34 3.89 3.44
CA VAL A 375 -14.66 2.98 2.52
C VAL A 375 -13.78 2.04 3.32
N PHE A 376 -13.92 0.75 3.11
CA PHE A 376 -13.09 -0.28 3.71
C PHE A 376 -12.39 -1.04 2.60
N ILE A 377 -11.06 -0.97 2.56
CA ILE A 377 -10.24 -1.67 1.57
C ILE A 377 -8.93 -2.11 2.20
N SER A 378 -8.41 -3.28 1.82
CA SER A 378 -7.10 -3.70 2.32
C SER A 378 -5.96 -3.13 1.49
N ASP A 379 -4.81 -2.90 2.14
CA ASP A 379 -3.56 -2.54 1.48
C ASP A 379 -2.98 -3.70 0.66
N HIS A 380 -3.01 -4.92 1.20
CA HIS A 380 -2.67 -6.18 0.54
C HIS A 380 -3.26 -7.37 1.31
N GLY A 381 -3.21 -8.56 0.72
CA GLY A 381 -3.52 -9.80 1.42
C GLY A 381 -2.27 -10.39 2.11
N ILE A 382 -2.49 -11.25 3.11
CA ILE A 382 -1.40 -12.04 3.68
C ILE A 382 -0.91 -13.10 2.68
N ASN A 383 0.39 -13.45 2.75
CA ASN A 383 0.93 -14.58 2.00
C ASN A 383 0.53 -15.90 2.64
N GLU A 384 -0.58 -16.48 2.20
CA GLU A 384 -1.04 -17.79 2.66
C GLU A 384 -0.63 -18.90 1.70
N TYR A 385 -0.75 -18.63 0.42
CA TYR A 385 -0.43 -19.57 -0.64
C TYR A 385 1.01 -19.37 -1.09
N SER A 386 1.77 -20.46 -1.17
CA SER A 386 3.16 -20.47 -1.61
C SER A 386 3.31 -21.23 -2.92
N GLY A 387 4.17 -20.74 -3.81
CA GLY A 387 4.50 -21.36 -5.09
C GLY A 387 5.83 -20.84 -5.61
N MET A 388 6.25 -21.31 -6.82
CA MET A 388 7.47 -20.83 -7.48
C MET A 388 7.31 -19.36 -7.93
N TYR A 389 6.08 -18.93 -8.19
CA TYR A 389 5.71 -17.55 -8.52
C TYR A 389 4.70 -17.03 -7.50
N GLU A 390 4.43 -15.73 -7.52
CA GLU A 390 3.39 -15.12 -6.68
C GLU A 390 2.02 -15.76 -6.99
N ASP A 391 1.34 -16.22 -5.95
CA ASP A 391 0.03 -16.85 -6.09
C ASP A 391 -1.07 -15.78 -6.15
N PRO A 392 -1.89 -15.74 -7.21
CA PRO A 392 -2.93 -14.71 -7.39
C PRO A 392 -3.98 -14.69 -6.28
N ARG A 393 -4.17 -15.81 -5.55
CA ARG A 393 -5.10 -15.89 -4.42
C ARG A 393 -4.68 -15.01 -3.24
N ASN A 394 -3.36 -14.73 -3.10
CA ASN A 394 -2.85 -13.79 -2.08
C ASN A 394 -3.17 -12.33 -2.40
N ALA A 395 -3.60 -12.04 -3.63
CA ALA A 395 -3.95 -10.69 -4.05
C ALA A 395 -5.40 -10.31 -3.75
N HIS A 396 -6.26 -11.28 -3.43
CA HIS A 396 -7.69 -11.05 -3.19
C HIS A 396 -7.91 -10.32 -1.87
N ILE A 397 -8.56 -9.16 -1.93
CA ILE A 397 -8.80 -8.29 -0.77
C ILE A 397 -10.27 -7.83 -0.72
N PRO A 398 -10.82 -7.46 0.46
CA PRO A 398 -12.12 -6.81 0.55
C PRO A 398 -12.06 -5.36 0.03
N PHE A 399 -13.15 -4.90 -0.61
CA PHE A 399 -13.42 -3.51 -0.94
C PHE A 399 -14.92 -3.23 -0.81
N ILE A 400 -15.29 -2.38 0.15
CA ILE A 400 -16.66 -2.08 0.53
C ILE A 400 -16.82 -0.56 0.64
N ILE A 401 -17.90 0.00 0.09
CA ILE A 401 -18.29 1.39 0.30
C ILE A 401 -19.66 1.39 0.96
N TYR A 402 -19.76 2.04 2.12
CA TYR A 402 -20.96 2.13 2.93
C TYR A 402 -21.29 3.58 3.25
N SER A 403 -22.56 3.96 3.10
CA SER A 403 -23.07 5.24 3.56
C SER A 403 -24.56 5.12 3.84
N PRO A 404 -25.01 5.42 5.06
CA PRO A 404 -26.42 5.19 5.41
C PRO A 404 -27.40 6.09 4.66
N ALA A 405 -27.00 7.32 4.28
CA ALA A 405 -27.86 8.27 3.62
C ALA A 405 -27.61 8.42 2.11
N ILE A 406 -26.37 8.21 1.65
CA ILE A 406 -26.00 8.46 0.24
C ILE A 406 -26.18 7.21 -0.61
N ILE A 407 -25.86 6.02 -0.07
CA ILE A 407 -26.03 4.75 -0.76
C ILE A 407 -27.35 4.12 -0.34
N THR A 408 -28.43 4.49 -1.03
CA THR A 408 -29.78 4.02 -0.69
C THR A 408 -30.13 2.65 -1.24
N LYS A 409 -29.32 2.11 -2.17
CA LYS A 409 -29.48 0.77 -2.73
C LYS A 409 -28.14 0.06 -2.71
N SER A 410 -28.11 -1.12 -2.11
CA SER A 410 -26.92 -1.94 -2.14
C SER A 410 -26.64 -2.42 -3.58
N LYS A 411 -25.35 -2.52 -3.92
CA LYS A 411 -24.87 -3.02 -5.22
C LYS A 411 -23.72 -3.98 -5.00
N ARG A 412 -23.79 -5.13 -5.63
CA ARG A 412 -22.69 -6.08 -5.68
C ARG A 412 -21.97 -5.97 -7.02
N ILE A 413 -20.66 -5.79 -6.99
CA ILE A 413 -19.76 -5.70 -8.14
C ILE A 413 -18.99 -7.02 -8.20
N ASN A 414 -19.20 -7.79 -9.26
CA ASN A 414 -18.55 -9.08 -9.46
C ASN A 414 -17.42 -9.02 -10.50
N GLU A 415 -17.30 -7.91 -11.19
CA GLU A 415 -16.18 -7.60 -12.08
C GLU A 415 -14.88 -7.50 -11.27
N VAL A 416 -13.75 -7.67 -11.94
CA VAL A 416 -12.45 -7.38 -11.34
C VAL A 416 -12.42 -5.91 -10.94
N THR A 417 -12.03 -5.63 -9.70
CA THR A 417 -11.79 -4.26 -9.21
C THR A 417 -10.37 -4.16 -8.67
N SER A 418 -9.87 -2.96 -8.57
CA SER A 418 -8.53 -2.68 -8.10
C SER A 418 -8.51 -1.53 -7.08
N GLN A 419 -7.44 -1.41 -6.35
CA GLN A 419 -7.21 -0.31 -5.41
C GLN A 419 -7.20 1.06 -6.10
N ILE A 420 -6.81 1.13 -7.39
CA ILE A 420 -6.84 2.37 -8.18
C ILE A 420 -8.26 2.91 -8.40
N ASP A 421 -9.29 2.09 -8.27
CA ASP A 421 -10.68 2.46 -8.55
C ASP A 421 -11.34 3.22 -7.38
N VAL A 422 -10.69 3.27 -6.21
CA VAL A 422 -11.22 3.93 -5.01
C VAL A 422 -11.47 5.41 -5.26
N VAL A 423 -10.44 6.14 -5.68
CA VAL A 423 -10.53 7.61 -5.83
C VAL A 423 -11.54 8.01 -6.91
N PRO A 424 -11.46 7.52 -8.17
CA PRO A 424 -12.42 7.93 -9.19
C PRO A 424 -13.87 7.56 -8.82
N THR A 425 -14.09 6.44 -8.13
CA THR A 425 -15.43 6.08 -7.63
C THR A 425 -15.93 7.11 -6.62
N LEU A 426 -15.10 7.52 -5.67
CA LEU A 426 -15.46 8.55 -4.69
C LEU A 426 -15.72 9.91 -5.36
N LEU A 427 -14.89 10.32 -6.32
CA LEU A 427 -15.08 11.56 -7.07
C LEU A 427 -16.44 11.57 -7.79
N HIS A 428 -16.84 10.45 -8.37
CA HIS A 428 -18.17 10.32 -8.98
C HIS A 428 -19.30 10.35 -7.94
N LEU A 429 -19.15 9.69 -6.81
CA LEU A 429 -20.16 9.69 -5.74
C LEU A 429 -20.42 11.09 -5.17
N ILE A 430 -19.36 11.90 -5.02
CA ILE A 430 -19.49 13.26 -4.51
C ILE A 430 -19.77 14.30 -5.59
N GLY A 431 -19.74 13.90 -6.86
CA GLY A 431 -19.95 14.81 -7.98
C GLY A 431 -18.84 15.85 -8.15
N TYR A 432 -17.58 15.41 -8.09
CA TYR A 432 -16.40 16.27 -8.25
C TYR A 432 -16.41 16.96 -9.62
N THR A 433 -16.10 18.27 -9.63
CA THR A 433 -16.30 19.12 -10.83
C THR A 433 -15.03 19.68 -11.44
N LYS A 434 -13.86 19.44 -10.82
CA LYS A 434 -12.59 19.89 -11.38
C LYS A 434 -11.93 18.77 -12.19
N PRO A 435 -11.02 19.09 -13.12
CA PRO A 435 -10.21 18.07 -13.81
C PRO A 435 -9.33 17.30 -12.82
N PHE A 436 -9.06 16.04 -13.13
CA PHE A 436 -8.18 15.15 -12.39
C PHE A 436 -7.41 14.21 -13.33
N GLU A 437 -6.25 13.71 -12.87
CA GLU A 437 -5.41 12.80 -13.65
C GLU A 437 -5.15 11.49 -12.88
N LEU A 438 -6.01 10.51 -13.09
CA LEU A 438 -6.00 9.22 -12.41
C LEU A 438 -6.10 8.08 -13.42
N LEU A 439 -5.60 6.88 -13.09
CA LEU A 439 -5.66 5.70 -13.96
C LEU A 439 -6.78 4.71 -13.60
N GLY A 440 -7.36 4.82 -12.42
CA GLY A 440 -8.53 4.04 -12.04
C GLY A 440 -9.82 4.51 -12.71
N THR A 441 -10.88 3.74 -12.53
CA THR A 441 -12.20 4.00 -13.12
C THR A 441 -13.30 3.91 -12.07
N ASN A 442 -14.46 4.53 -12.37
CA ASN A 442 -15.62 4.45 -11.49
C ASN A 442 -16.30 3.08 -11.58
N ILE A 443 -16.25 2.29 -10.50
CA ILE A 443 -16.88 0.96 -10.42
C ILE A 443 -18.40 0.97 -10.52
N LEU A 444 -19.02 2.13 -10.40
CA LEU A 444 -20.48 2.29 -10.49
C LEU A 444 -20.97 2.58 -11.90
N SER A 445 -20.06 2.73 -12.86
CA SER A 445 -20.43 2.89 -14.28
C SER A 445 -21.10 1.64 -14.81
N ASP A 446 -22.12 1.83 -15.66
CA ASP A 446 -22.82 0.70 -16.29
C ASP A 446 -21.93 -0.05 -17.30
N ASP A 447 -20.90 0.61 -17.84
CA ASP A 447 -19.92 0.02 -18.78
C ASP A 447 -18.61 -0.39 -18.06
N TYR A 448 -18.60 -0.43 -16.74
CA TYR A 448 -17.40 -0.78 -16.00
C TYR A 448 -16.84 -2.13 -16.46
N LYS A 449 -15.62 -2.09 -16.96
CA LYS A 449 -14.83 -3.26 -17.36
C LYS A 449 -13.56 -3.27 -16.50
N GLY A 450 -13.67 -3.78 -15.32
CA GLY A 450 -12.57 -3.70 -14.37
C GLY A 450 -11.32 -4.42 -14.81
N VAL A 451 -10.19 -3.79 -14.54
CA VAL A 451 -8.86 -4.36 -14.70
C VAL A 451 -8.05 -4.17 -13.43
N ALA A 452 -7.10 -5.07 -13.19
CA ALA A 452 -6.18 -4.91 -12.07
C ALA A 452 -4.76 -5.28 -12.47
N CYS A 453 -3.82 -4.40 -12.14
CA CYS A 453 -2.40 -4.63 -12.29
C CYS A 453 -1.78 -4.91 -10.92
N ARG A 454 -1.04 -6.01 -10.80
CA ARG A 454 -0.26 -6.36 -9.61
C ARG A 454 1.18 -6.59 -10.01
N ILE A 455 2.11 -5.98 -9.28
CA ILE A 455 3.55 -6.20 -9.48
C ILE A 455 4.18 -6.63 -8.17
N VAL A 456 4.91 -7.75 -8.22
CA VAL A 456 5.66 -8.28 -7.10
C VAL A 456 7.07 -8.60 -7.58
N ASN A 457 8.04 -7.78 -7.18
CA ASN A 457 9.41 -7.80 -7.69
C ASN A 457 9.44 -7.57 -9.22
N ASP A 458 9.83 -8.58 -9.99
CA ASP A 458 9.85 -8.60 -11.47
C ASP A 458 8.65 -9.31 -12.10
N HIS A 459 7.76 -9.85 -11.29
CA HIS A 459 6.61 -10.62 -11.74
C HIS A 459 5.35 -9.74 -11.80
N CYS A 460 4.79 -9.63 -13.00
CA CYS A 460 3.59 -8.86 -13.29
C CYS A 460 2.39 -9.78 -13.45
N MET A 461 1.26 -9.37 -12.93
CA MET A 461 -0.05 -10.00 -13.13
C MET A 461 -1.05 -8.95 -13.61
N TRP A 462 -1.78 -9.27 -14.65
CA TRP A 462 -2.87 -8.46 -15.18
C TRP A 462 -4.16 -9.26 -15.19
N PHE A 463 -5.15 -8.76 -14.49
CA PHE A 463 -6.49 -9.34 -14.42
C PHE A 463 -7.44 -8.51 -15.29
N GLU A 464 -8.10 -9.15 -16.22
CA GLU A 464 -9.08 -8.53 -17.12
C GLU A 464 -10.22 -9.52 -17.40
N GLY A 465 -11.44 -9.21 -16.93
CA GLY A 465 -12.58 -10.13 -17.01
C GLY A 465 -12.27 -11.45 -16.27
N ASP A 466 -12.37 -12.57 -16.99
CA ASP A 466 -12.08 -13.91 -16.49
C ASP A 466 -10.69 -14.42 -16.92
N TYR A 467 -9.77 -13.51 -17.20
CA TYR A 467 -8.42 -13.83 -17.62
C TYR A 467 -7.38 -13.26 -16.66
N LEU A 468 -6.32 -14.06 -16.45
CA LEU A 468 -5.09 -13.68 -15.75
C LEU A 468 -3.92 -13.81 -16.71
N TYR A 469 -3.35 -12.68 -17.11
CA TYR A 469 -2.08 -12.65 -17.82
C TYR A 469 -0.93 -12.47 -16.82
N THR A 470 0.14 -13.21 -17.03
CA THR A 470 1.36 -13.12 -16.21
C THR A 470 2.58 -12.95 -17.10
N GLU A 471 3.52 -12.12 -16.67
CA GLU A 471 4.83 -12.01 -17.31
C GLU A 471 5.93 -11.62 -16.32
N THR A 472 7.16 -11.97 -16.65
CA THR A 472 8.38 -11.51 -15.98
C THR A 472 9.13 -10.59 -16.93
N PHE A 473 8.70 -9.34 -17.05
CA PHE A 473 9.23 -8.30 -17.94
C PHE A 473 9.72 -8.82 -19.31
N ASN A 474 8.80 -9.06 -20.24
CA ASN A 474 9.05 -9.63 -21.58
C ASN A 474 9.58 -11.07 -21.62
N GLN A 475 9.48 -11.80 -20.49
CA GLN A 475 9.90 -13.19 -20.40
C GLN A 475 8.81 -14.01 -19.70
N ASN A 476 8.79 -15.32 -19.96
CA ASN A 476 7.89 -16.26 -19.28
C ASN A 476 6.44 -15.79 -19.24
N THR A 477 5.90 -15.42 -20.39
CA THR A 477 4.52 -14.95 -20.51
C THR A 477 3.53 -16.10 -20.50
N ALA A 478 2.38 -15.92 -19.85
CA ALA A 478 1.28 -16.89 -19.87
C ALA A 478 -0.06 -16.19 -19.70
N LEU A 479 -1.11 -16.72 -20.33
CA LEU A 479 -2.48 -16.33 -20.11
C LEU A 479 -3.27 -17.52 -19.56
N PHE A 480 -4.07 -17.27 -18.57
CA PHE A 480 -4.96 -18.26 -17.96
C PHE A 480 -6.40 -17.75 -17.98
N GLN A 481 -7.34 -18.67 -18.16
CA GLN A 481 -8.76 -18.40 -17.92
C GLN A 481 -9.15 -19.02 -16.57
N TYR A 482 -9.94 -18.28 -15.78
CA TYR A 482 -10.44 -18.73 -14.47
C TYR A 482 -11.91 -18.35 -14.28
N SER A 483 -12.67 -19.17 -13.57
CA SER A 483 -14.05 -18.89 -13.17
C SER A 483 -14.14 -18.22 -11.81
N GLY A 484 -13.18 -18.48 -10.93
CA GLY A 484 -13.05 -17.87 -9.63
C GLY A 484 -11.58 -17.89 -9.17
N LEU A 485 -11.16 -16.90 -8.36
CA LEU A 485 -9.77 -16.81 -7.89
C LEU A 485 -9.30 -18.04 -7.12
N TYR A 486 -10.22 -18.77 -6.49
CA TYR A 486 -9.91 -19.97 -5.70
C TYR A 486 -10.09 -21.28 -6.46
N ASP A 487 -10.49 -21.23 -7.74
CA ASP A 487 -10.66 -22.41 -8.61
C ASP A 487 -9.33 -22.79 -9.29
N TYR A 488 -8.26 -22.77 -8.50
CA TYR A 488 -6.91 -23.12 -8.95
C TYR A 488 -6.72 -24.65 -9.04
N PRO A 489 -6.01 -25.20 -10.07
CA PRO A 489 -5.25 -24.50 -11.11
C PRO A 489 -6.13 -23.96 -12.25
N TYR A 490 -5.71 -22.79 -12.80
CA TYR A 490 -6.43 -22.15 -13.90
C TYR A 490 -6.13 -22.81 -15.25
N SER A 491 -7.05 -22.63 -16.20
CA SER A 491 -6.93 -23.19 -17.55
C SER A 491 -6.00 -22.33 -18.43
N PRO A 492 -4.89 -22.89 -18.98
CA PRO A 492 -4.00 -22.13 -19.84
C PRO A 492 -4.67 -21.79 -21.19
N VAL A 493 -4.41 -20.59 -21.70
CA VAL A 493 -4.89 -20.11 -23.00
C VAL A 493 -3.71 -20.06 -23.98
N PRO A 494 -3.83 -20.64 -25.20
CA PRO A 494 -2.75 -20.63 -26.16
C PRO A 494 -2.33 -19.23 -26.62
N GLU A 495 -1.02 -18.98 -26.77
CA GLU A 495 -0.45 -17.69 -27.18
C GLU A 495 -0.92 -17.22 -28.56
N ILE A 496 -1.30 -18.13 -29.45
CA ILE A 496 -1.82 -17.80 -30.79
C ILE A 496 -3.24 -17.24 -30.76
N SER A 497 -3.96 -17.33 -29.64
CA SER A 497 -5.35 -16.87 -29.53
C SER A 497 -5.47 -15.34 -29.60
N GLU A 498 -6.57 -14.84 -30.15
CA GLU A 498 -6.85 -13.40 -30.21
C GLU A 498 -7.00 -12.80 -28.80
N SER A 499 -7.56 -13.55 -27.83
CA SER A 499 -7.67 -13.11 -26.43
C SER A 499 -6.29 -12.91 -25.81
N TYR A 500 -5.33 -13.82 -26.06
CA TYR A 500 -3.96 -13.66 -25.56
C TYR A 500 -3.33 -12.37 -26.06
N LYS A 501 -3.34 -12.17 -27.39
CA LYS A 501 -2.74 -10.99 -28.03
C LYS A 501 -3.39 -9.68 -27.55
N SER A 502 -4.72 -9.67 -27.43
CA SER A 502 -5.46 -8.50 -26.98
C SER A 502 -5.14 -8.13 -25.53
N ILE A 503 -5.18 -9.11 -24.62
CA ILE A 503 -4.92 -8.88 -23.20
C ILE A 503 -3.46 -8.48 -22.95
N GLN A 504 -2.51 -9.13 -23.63
CA GLN A 504 -1.11 -8.74 -23.60
C GLN A 504 -0.90 -7.29 -24.06
N ALA A 505 -1.52 -6.91 -25.19
CA ALA A 505 -1.43 -5.54 -25.72
C ALA A 505 -2.04 -4.51 -24.75
N ASN A 506 -3.16 -4.83 -24.10
CA ASN A 506 -3.79 -3.97 -23.09
C ASN A 506 -2.88 -3.77 -21.89
N PHE A 507 -2.31 -4.85 -21.34
CA PHE A 507 -1.37 -4.78 -20.23
C PHE A 507 -0.12 -3.96 -20.57
N HIS A 508 0.51 -4.24 -21.71
CA HIS A 508 1.71 -3.55 -22.19
C HIS A 508 1.45 -2.05 -22.39
N ALA A 509 0.34 -1.69 -23.02
CA ALA A 509 -0.05 -0.30 -23.22
C ALA A 509 -0.28 0.41 -21.88
N TYR A 510 -1.01 -0.25 -20.98
CA TYR A 510 -1.34 0.29 -19.67
C TYR A 510 -0.09 0.54 -18.82
N LEU A 511 0.79 -0.46 -18.69
CA LEU A 511 2.01 -0.35 -17.89
C LEU A 511 2.98 0.69 -18.48
N GLN A 512 3.19 0.67 -19.81
CA GLN A 512 4.04 1.65 -20.48
C GLN A 512 3.52 3.07 -20.27
N SER A 513 2.23 3.30 -20.51
CA SER A 513 1.63 4.64 -20.37
C SER A 513 1.68 5.14 -18.92
N ALA A 514 1.37 4.27 -17.96
CA ALA A 514 1.45 4.61 -16.54
C ALA A 514 2.88 5.00 -16.15
N TYR A 515 3.89 4.23 -16.59
CA TYR A 515 5.28 4.51 -16.27
C TYR A 515 5.76 5.84 -16.85
N PHE A 516 5.54 6.08 -18.15
CA PHE A 516 6.05 7.28 -18.81
C PHE A 516 5.27 8.55 -18.44
N GLN A 517 3.97 8.46 -18.15
CA GLN A 517 3.22 9.64 -17.66
C GLN A 517 3.65 10.03 -16.23
N PHE A 518 3.91 9.05 -15.36
CA PHE A 518 4.37 9.33 -14.00
C PHE A 518 5.77 9.98 -13.97
N LYS A 519 6.62 9.71 -14.96
CA LYS A 519 8.01 10.23 -15.04
C LYS A 519 8.13 11.54 -15.82
N LYS A 520 7.03 12.08 -16.37
CA LYS A 520 7.00 13.43 -16.97
C LYS A 520 7.03 14.52 -15.92
#